data_2bc1828f15c31a307e34076192d285c0
#
_entry.id   2bc1828f15c31a307e34076192d285c0
#
_cell.length_a   1.000
_cell.length_b   1.000
_cell.length_c   1.000
_cell.angle_alpha   90.00
_cell.angle_beta   90.00
_cell.angle_gamma   90.00
#
_symmetry.space_group_name_H-M   'P 1'
#
loop_
_entity.id
_entity.type
_entity.pdbx_description
1 polymer ?
#
loop_
_entity_poly.entity_id
_entity_poly.type
_entity_poly.pdbx_seq_one_letter_code
_entity_poly.pdbx_strand_id
1 'polypeptide(L)'
;MPLIFRKGPSAKLREVVFSREMIEGLFCLAKENHPREIFLLLRGEVRGSSVYVDELIYPINTIFGLGFSEFQPHNLPLDPSIIGSVHSHPSGSSSPSTQDLHNFFGIVMVILAYPYNLASTSAYDKSGNPLIVRIVNSLEFRT
;
A
#
# COMPACT_ATOMS: atom_id res chain seq x y z
N MET A 1 -29.67 -3.69 14.47
CA MET A 1 -29.11 -3.40 14.11
C MET A 1 -28.51 -3.39 13.94
N PRO A 2 -28.40 -3.55 13.86
CA PRO A 2 -27.65 -3.45 13.44
C PRO A 2 -27.02 -3.29 12.98
N LEU A 3 -26.91 -3.26 12.79
CA LEU A 3 -26.24 -3.00 12.22
C LEU A 3 -25.63 -2.84 11.70
N ILE A 4 -25.69 -2.92 11.67
CA ILE A 4 -25.11 -2.74 11.17
C ILE A 4 -24.39 -2.82 10.65
N PHE A 5 -24.40 -3.14 10.57
CA PHE A 5 -23.70 -3.30 10.04
C PHE A 5 -23.14 -2.87 9.25
N ARG A 6 -22.93 -2.51 9.02
CA ARG A 6 -22.49 -2.09 8.31
C ARG A 6 -21.68 -2.16 7.76
N LYS A 7 -21.38 -2.18 7.57
CA LYS A 7 -20.75 -2.24 7.01
C LYS A 7 -19.76 -1.96 6.23
N GLY A 8 -19.11 -2.51 6.05
CA GLY A 8 -18.07 -2.04 5.19
C GLY A 8 -18.61 -1.11 4.13
N PRO A 9 -17.77 -0.44 3.36
CA PRO A 9 -18.27 0.41 2.29
C PRO A 9 -19.07 -0.44 1.32
N SER A 10 -20.26 0.00 1.02
CA SER A 10 -21.08 -0.67 0.03
C SER A 10 -20.45 -0.55 -1.34
N ALA A 11 -19.61 0.45 -1.54
CA ALA A 11 -18.96 0.69 -2.81
C ALA A 11 -17.63 -0.03 -2.88
N LYS A 12 -17.36 -0.63 -4.03
CA LYS A 12 -16.08 -1.26 -4.30
C LYS A 12 -14.99 -0.20 -4.35
N LEU A 13 -13.81 -0.54 -3.85
CA LEU A 13 -12.68 0.39 -3.92
C LEU A 13 -12.26 0.61 -5.36
N ARG A 14 -11.89 1.85 -5.68
CA ARG A 14 -11.45 2.23 -7.02
C ARG A 14 -10.06 2.82 -7.06
N GLU A 15 -9.63 3.48 -5.99
CA GLU A 15 -8.37 4.21 -6.03
C GLU A 15 -7.70 4.30 -4.68
N VAL A 16 -6.38 4.46 -4.73
CA VAL A 16 -5.55 4.76 -3.57
C VAL A 16 -4.98 6.16 -3.79
N VAL A 17 -5.11 7.00 -2.79
CA VAL A 17 -4.72 8.42 -2.90
C VAL A 17 -3.51 8.69 -2.01
N PHE A 18 -2.46 9.21 -2.61
CA PHE A 18 -1.25 9.60 -1.90
C PHE A 18 -1.04 11.11 -2.06
N SER A 19 -0.46 11.74 -1.05
CA SER A 19 0.06 13.08 -1.26
C SER A 19 1.32 12.97 -2.13
N ARG A 20 1.60 14.04 -2.90
CA ARG A 20 2.80 14.06 -3.75
C ARG A 20 4.06 13.84 -2.94
N GLU A 21 4.12 14.50 -1.80
CA GLU A 21 5.28 14.38 -0.93
C GLU A 21 5.53 12.94 -0.50
N MET A 22 4.48 12.24 -0.13
CA MET A 22 4.59 10.87 0.34
C MET A 22 5.02 9.91 -0.76
N ILE A 23 4.40 10.03 -1.95
CA ILE A 23 4.74 9.12 -3.03
C ILE A 23 6.15 9.35 -3.53
N GLU A 24 6.60 10.60 -3.57
CA GLU A 24 7.97 10.91 -3.97
C GLU A 24 8.96 10.38 -2.96
N GLY A 25 8.62 10.45 -1.68
CA GLY A 25 9.44 9.85 -0.63
C GLY A 25 9.57 8.35 -0.79
N LEU A 26 8.48 7.68 -1.16
CA LEU A 26 8.50 6.25 -1.42
C LEU A 26 9.40 5.90 -2.61
N PHE A 27 9.30 6.67 -3.69
CA PHE A 27 10.17 6.43 -4.86
C PHE A 27 11.64 6.60 -4.48
N CYS A 28 11.95 7.61 -3.70
CA CYS A 28 13.30 7.86 -3.25
C CYS A 28 13.82 6.68 -2.42
N LEU A 29 13.00 6.22 -1.48
CA LEU A 29 13.36 5.09 -0.62
C LEU A 29 13.61 3.82 -1.44
N ALA A 30 12.75 3.55 -2.41
CA ALA A 30 12.92 2.38 -3.26
C ALA A 30 14.21 2.46 -4.07
N LYS A 31 14.52 3.64 -4.61
CA LYS A 31 15.75 3.84 -5.38
C LYS A 31 16.99 3.66 -4.52
N GLU A 32 16.96 4.18 -3.30
CA GLU A 32 18.09 4.09 -2.40
C GLU A 32 18.37 2.66 -1.97
N ASN A 33 17.37 1.83 -1.95
CA ASN A 33 17.52 0.44 -1.51
C ASN A 33 17.68 -0.53 -2.68
N HIS A 34 17.43 -0.09 -3.91
CA HIS A 34 17.54 -0.96 -5.08
C HIS A 34 18.92 -1.64 -5.13
N PRO A 35 19.02 -2.94 -5.40
CA PRO A 35 17.97 -3.86 -5.84
C PRO A 35 17.26 -4.61 -4.69
N ARG A 36 17.41 -4.17 -3.47
CA ARG A 36 16.69 -4.80 -2.37
C ARG A 36 15.26 -4.29 -2.32
N GLU A 37 14.35 -5.17 -1.96
CA GLU A 37 12.95 -4.81 -1.83
C GLU A 37 12.73 -4.04 -0.54
N ILE A 38 11.85 -3.05 -0.61
CA ILE A 38 11.37 -2.38 0.59
C ILE A 38 9.94 -2.84 0.84
N PHE A 39 9.52 -2.79 2.11
CA PHE A 39 8.17 -3.13 2.51
C PHE A 39 7.77 -2.25 3.67
N LEU A 40 6.64 -1.54 3.50
CA LEU A 40 6.09 -0.68 4.55
C LEU A 40 4.60 -0.93 4.67
N LEU A 41 4.06 -0.59 5.83
CA LEU A 41 2.62 -0.62 6.03
C LEU A 41 2.07 0.78 5.77
N LEU A 42 0.81 0.81 5.35
CA LEU A 42 0.11 2.05 5.05
C LEU A 42 -0.95 2.29 6.11
N ARG A 43 -0.92 3.46 6.71
CA ARG A 43 -1.99 3.92 7.59
C ARG A 43 -2.84 4.91 6.84
N GLY A 44 -4.15 4.85 7.05
CA GLY A 44 -5.05 5.76 6.35
C GLY A 44 -6.49 5.47 6.63
N GLU A 45 -7.36 5.96 5.76
CA GLU A 45 -8.79 5.75 5.93
C GLU A 45 -9.48 5.62 4.58
N VAL A 46 -10.65 4.99 4.62
CA VAL A 46 -11.49 4.82 3.44
C VAL A 46 -12.55 5.91 3.43
N ARG A 47 -12.71 6.57 2.29
CA ARG A 47 -13.80 7.52 2.06
C ARG A 47 -14.45 7.15 0.75
N GLY A 48 -15.66 6.59 0.82
CA GLY A 48 -16.34 6.12 -0.38
C GLY A 48 -15.56 5.00 -1.05
N SER A 49 -15.16 5.21 -2.28
CA SER A 49 -14.39 4.21 -3.05
C SER A 49 -12.89 4.52 -3.06
N SER A 50 -12.44 5.45 -2.22
CA SER A 50 -11.06 5.89 -2.17
C SER A 50 -10.41 5.51 -0.86
N VAL A 51 -9.14 5.11 -0.92
CA VAL A 51 -8.32 4.89 0.26
C VAL A 51 -7.31 6.03 0.30
N TYR A 52 -7.32 6.80 1.40
CA TYR A 52 -6.39 7.90 1.58
C TYR A 52 -5.27 7.46 2.51
N VAL A 53 -4.04 7.53 2.04
CA VAL A 53 -2.88 7.11 2.82
C VAL A 53 -2.33 8.31 3.59
N ASP A 54 -2.31 8.20 4.92
CA ASP A 54 -1.87 9.28 5.80
C ASP A 54 -0.43 9.14 6.25
N GLU A 55 0.04 7.91 6.42
CA GLU A 55 1.31 7.68 7.08
C GLU A 55 1.90 6.35 6.63
N LEU A 56 3.23 6.30 6.60
CA LEU A 56 3.99 5.09 6.30
C LEU A 56 4.57 4.54 7.57
N ILE A 57 4.51 3.23 7.76
CA ILE A 57 5.00 2.58 8.96
C ILE A 57 5.97 1.48 8.57
N TYR A 58 7.15 1.48 9.18
CA TYR A 58 8.12 0.41 9.00
C TYR A 58 7.78 -0.75 9.93
N PRO A 59 7.50 -1.93 9.40
CA PRO A 59 7.45 -3.11 10.26
C PRO A 59 8.87 -3.42 10.73
N ILE A 60 9.00 -3.76 11.98
CA ILE A 60 10.32 -3.97 12.59
C ILE A 60 11.14 -4.99 11.80
N ASN A 61 10.51 -6.06 11.37
CA ASN A 61 11.22 -7.17 10.73
C ASN A 61 11.80 -6.83 9.36
N THR A 62 11.28 -5.80 8.68
CA THR A 62 11.77 -5.49 7.33
C THR A 62 12.97 -4.56 7.34
N ILE A 63 13.20 -3.81 8.43
CA ILE A 63 14.29 -2.83 8.45
C ILE A 63 15.66 -3.48 8.57
N PHE A 64 15.72 -4.78 8.87
CA PHE A 64 16.99 -5.47 9.03
C PHE A 64 17.34 -6.34 7.83
N GLY A 65 16.79 -6.05 6.69
CA GLY A 65 17.17 -6.75 5.49
C GLY A 65 16.37 -8.01 5.20
N LEU A 66 15.35 -8.28 6.00
CA LEU A 66 14.43 -9.37 5.69
C LEU A 66 13.58 -8.95 4.52
N GLY A 67 13.37 -9.85 3.58
CA GLY A 67 12.54 -9.57 2.44
C GLY A 67 11.07 -9.63 2.78
N PHE A 68 10.25 -9.21 1.81
CA PHE A 68 8.81 -9.28 1.97
C PHE A 68 8.34 -10.70 2.26
N SER A 69 9.05 -11.69 1.74
CA SER A 69 8.68 -13.09 1.92
C SER A 69 8.74 -13.55 3.38
N GLU A 70 9.51 -12.85 4.21
CA GLU A 70 9.58 -13.17 5.63
C GLU A 70 8.54 -12.46 6.48
N PHE A 71 7.76 -11.60 5.88
CA PHE A 71 6.74 -10.85 6.59
C PHE A 71 5.61 -11.78 7.03
N GLN A 72 5.18 -11.63 8.29
CA GLN A 72 4.11 -12.44 8.86
C GLN A 72 2.94 -11.55 9.24
N PRO A 73 1.90 -11.47 8.39
CA PRO A 73 0.77 -10.55 8.67
C PRO A 73 0.13 -10.77 10.05
N HIS A 74 0.09 -12.01 10.51
CA HIS A 74 -0.54 -12.29 11.81
C HIS A 74 0.26 -11.77 13.01
N ASN A 75 1.49 -11.32 12.78
CA ASN A 75 2.32 -10.74 13.84
C ASN A 75 2.15 -9.24 13.96
N LEU A 76 1.31 -8.64 13.11
CA LEU A 76 1.05 -7.21 13.17
C LEU A 76 0.11 -6.86 14.30
N PRO A 77 0.26 -5.68 14.90
CA PRO A 77 -0.70 -5.23 15.89
C PRO A 77 -2.07 -5.04 15.26
N LEU A 78 -3.10 -5.25 16.06
CA LEU A 78 -4.48 -5.03 15.63
C LEU A 78 -4.75 -3.53 15.65
N ASP A 79 -4.50 -2.87 14.55
CA ASP A 79 -4.70 -1.44 14.40
C ASP A 79 -5.55 -1.22 13.14
N PRO A 80 -6.83 -0.86 13.30
CA PRO A 80 -7.72 -0.72 12.15
C PRO A 80 -7.33 0.43 11.21
N SER A 81 -6.48 1.34 11.65
CA SER A 81 -6.01 2.41 10.77
C SER A 81 -4.95 1.94 9.80
N ILE A 82 -4.40 0.75 9.99
CA ILE A 82 -3.45 0.18 9.03
C ILE A 82 -4.24 -0.49 7.92
N ILE A 83 -4.23 0.13 6.74
CA ILE A 83 -5.15 -0.24 5.67
C ILE A 83 -4.51 -1.08 4.57
N GLY A 84 -3.20 -1.24 4.60
CA GLY A 84 -2.55 -2.03 3.58
C GLY A 84 -1.05 -1.95 3.64
N SER A 85 -0.42 -2.27 2.51
CA SER A 85 1.04 -2.31 2.42
C SER A 85 1.53 -1.74 1.10
N VAL A 86 2.81 -1.38 1.07
CA VAL A 86 3.51 -1.01 -0.15
C VAL A 86 4.84 -1.74 -0.15
N HIS A 87 5.23 -2.27 -1.31
CA HIS A 87 6.54 -2.90 -1.46
C HIS A 87 7.08 -2.63 -2.86
N SER A 88 8.39 -2.83 -3.04
CA SER A 88 9.02 -2.57 -4.32
C SER A 88 9.32 -3.86 -5.05
N HIS A 89 9.33 -3.77 -6.40
CA HIS A 89 9.68 -4.87 -7.28
C HIS A 89 10.89 -4.45 -8.13
N PRO A 90 12.11 -4.84 -7.72
CA PRO A 90 13.32 -4.47 -8.48
C PRO A 90 13.34 -5.02 -9.90
N SER A 91 12.57 -6.08 -10.15
CA SER A 91 12.49 -6.70 -11.48
C SER A 91 11.77 -5.83 -12.50
N GLY A 92 11.02 -4.83 -12.04
CA GLY A 92 10.22 -4.00 -12.93
C GLY A 92 8.81 -4.51 -13.17
N SER A 93 8.44 -5.65 -12.60
CA SER A 93 7.08 -6.18 -12.73
C SER A 93 6.11 -5.37 -11.86
N SER A 94 5.04 -4.89 -12.47
CA SER A 94 4.00 -4.17 -11.73
C SER A 94 2.88 -5.08 -11.27
N SER A 95 2.97 -6.38 -11.56
CA SER A 95 1.95 -7.34 -11.15
C SER A 95 2.32 -8.00 -9.83
N PRO A 96 1.33 -8.29 -8.97
CA PRO A 96 1.62 -9.00 -7.73
C PRO A 96 2.04 -10.43 -8.04
N SER A 97 3.00 -10.93 -7.26
CA SER A 97 3.38 -12.35 -7.36
C SER A 97 2.35 -13.18 -6.61
N THR A 98 2.42 -14.50 -6.77
CA THR A 98 1.56 -15.40 -6.00
C THR A 98 1.80 -15.19 -4.51
N GLN A 99 3.05 -15.04 -4.11
CA GLN A 99 3.38 -14.82 -2.71
C GLN A 99 2.85 -13.48 -2.19
N ASP A 100 2.91 -12.44 -3.03
CA ASP A 100 2.34 -11.14 -2.66
C ASP A 100 0.86 -11.28 -2.32
N LEU A 101 0.12 -11.97 -3.17
CA LEU A 101 -1.31 -12.16 -2.94
C LEU A 101 -1.57 -13.03 -1.72
N HIS A 102 -0.72 -14.01 -1.49
CA HIS A 102 -0.83 -14.89 -0.35
C HIS A 102 -0.60 -14.14 0.96
N ASN A 103 0.28 -13.16 0.95
CA ASN A 103 0.63 -12.36 2.12
C ASN A 103 -0.08 -11.03 2.15
N PHE A 104 -1.16 -10.88 1.40
CA PHE A 104 -1.91 -9.64 1.33
C PHE A 104 -2.40 -9.24 2.72
N PHE A 105 -2.17 -7.98 3.07
CA PHE A 105 -2.61 -7.45 4.35
C PHE A 105 -3.49 -6.22 4.12
N GLY A 106 -4.60 -6.14 4.86
CA GLY A 106 -5.50 -5.00 4.76
C GLY A 106 -6.36 -5.06 3.52
N ILE A 107 -6.63 -3.90 2.95
CA ILE A 107 -7.54 -3.78 1.81
C ILE A 107 -6.86 -3.33 0.53
N VAL A 108 -5.62 -2.84 0.60
CA VAL A 108 -4.87 -2.43 -0.58
C VAL A 108 -3.43 -2.90 -0.51
N MET A 109 -2.86 -3.16 -1.68
CA MET A 109 -1.45 -3.47 -1.84
C MET A 109 -0.91 -2.58 -2.95
N VAL A 110 0.14 -1.83 -2.67
CA VAL A 110 0.78 -0.95 -3.64
C VAL A 110 2.14 -1.51 -4.01
N ILE A 111 2.43 -1.54 -5.30
CA ILE A 111 3.70 -2.04 -5.83
C ILE A 111 4.44 -0.92 -6.52
N LEU A 112 5.68 -0.69 -6.09
CA LEU A 112 6.58 0.27 -6.71
C LEU A 112 7.57 -0.51 -7.55
N ALA A 113 7.34 -0.57 -8.85
CA ALA A 113 8.23 -1.33 -9.73
C ALA A 113 9.34 -0.44 -10.26
N TYR A 114 10.51 -1.05 -10.47
CA TYR A 114 11.63 -0.34 -11.09
C TYR A 114 11.17 0.20 -12.45
N PRO A 115 11.45 1.47 -12.80
CA PRO A 115 12.43 2.40 -12.20
C PRO A 115 11.85 3.33 -11.11
N TYR A 116 10.76 2.97 -10.48
CA TYR A 116 10.21 3.65 -9.32
C TYR A 116 9.72 5.06 -9.64
N ASN A 117 8.74 5.11 -10.51
CA ASN A 117 8.04 6.35 -10.84
C ASN A 117 6.55 6.05 -10.91
N LEU A 118 5.73 7.07 -11.18
CA LEU A 118 4.29 6.89 -11.19
C LEU A 118 3.84 5.90 -12.27
N ALA A 119 4.49 5.94 -13.42
CA ALA A 119 4.11 5.04 -14.53
C ALA A 119 4.35 3.57 -14.19
N SER A 120 5.28 3.28 -13.26
CA SER A 120 5.57 1.91 -12.86
C SER A 120 5.01 1.58 -11.48
N THR A 121 4.08 2.39 -10.97
CA THR A 121 3.41 2.16 -9.68
C THR A 121 2.03 1.58 -9.95
N SER A 122 1.66 0.58 -9.17
CA SER A 122 0.35 -0.06 -9.31
C SER A 122 -0.24 -0.34 -7.93
N ALA A 123 -1.53 -0.57 -7.89
CA ALA A 123 -2.23 -0.89 -6.65
C ALA A 123 -3.31 -1.91 -6.93
N TYR A 124 -3.61 -2.73 -5.93
CA TYR A 124 -4.56 -3.83 -6.08
C TYR A 124 -5.40 -3.96 -4.81
N ASP A 125 -6.63 -4.43 -4.99
CA ASP A 125 -7.47 -4.79 -3.86
C ASP A 125 -7.23 -6.25 -3.46
N LYS A 126 -7.94 -6.71 -2.45
CA LYS A 126 -7.79 -8.06 -1.91
C LYS A 126 -8.02 -9.17 -2.94
N SER A 127 -8.84 -8.89 -3.93
CA SER A 127 -9.17 -9.87 -4.96
C SER A 127 -8.21 -9.81 -6.13
N GLY A 128 -7.21 -8.92 -6.07
CA GLY A 128 -6.24 -8.77 -7.15
C GLY A 128 -6.71 -7.84 -8.25
N ASN A 129 -7.81 -7.10 -8.04
CA ASN A 129 -8.29 -6.14 -9.03
C ASN A 129 -7.44 -4.87 -8.97
N PRO A 130 -7.04 -4.33 -10.13
CA PRO A 130 -6.21 -3.12 -10.13
C PRO A 130 -7.00 -1.90 -9.66
N LEU A 131 -6.31 -1.02 -8.97
CA LEU A 131 -6.86 0.24 -8.48
C LEU A 131 -6.05 1.37 -9.10
N ILE A 132 -6.68 2.54 -9.22
CA ILE A 132 -6.01 3.75 -9.70
C ILE A 132 -5.15 4.29 -8.56
N VAL A 133 -3.93 4.73 -8.89
CA VAL A 133 -3.08 5.45 -7.94
C VAL A 133 -3.21 6.93 -8.27
N ARG A 134 -3.77 7.70 -7.36
CA ARG A 134 -4.02 9.12 -7.56
C ARG A 134 -3.15 9.95 -6.62
N ILE A 135 -2.57 11.02 -7.16
CA ILE A 135 -1.66 11.88 -6.41
C ILE A 135 -2.33 13.24 -6.22
N VAL A 136 -2.31 13.75 -5.00
CA VAL A 136 -2.90 15.05 -4.68
C VAL A 136 -1.90 15.90 -3.91
N ASN A 137 -2.15 17.20 -3.87
CA ASN A 137 -1.38 18.10 -3.03
C ASN A 137 -1.75 17.87 -1.56
N SER A 138 -0.82 18.15 -0.67
CA SER A 138 -1.05 17.96 0.76
C SER A 138 -2.29 18.70 1.26
N LEU A 139 -2.55 19.89 0.75
CA LEU A 139 -3.72 20.66 1.15
C LEU A 139 -5.01 19.99 0.75
N GLU A 140 -5.08 19.46 -0.47
CA GLU A 140 -6.25 18.74 -0.94
C GLU A 140 -6.47 17.47 -0.12
N PHE A 141 -5.38 16.86 0.26
CA PHE A 141 -5.43 15.62 1.02
C PHE A 141 -6.12 15.83 2.38
N ARG A 142 -5.95 17.00 2.96
CA ARG A 142 -6.47 17.29 4.30
C ARG A 142 -7.91 17.80 4.29
N THR A 143 -8.41 18.14 3.14
CA THR A 143 -9.80 18.58 3.04
C THR A 143 -10.71 17.44 2.69
#